data_c316348c1be34874c48ec2b5dfd14cf4
#
_entry.id   c316348c1be34874c48ec2b5dfd14cf4
#
_cell.length_a   1.000
_cell.length_b   1.000
_cell.length_c   1.000
_cell.angle_alpha   90.00
_cell.angle_beta   90.00
_cell.angle_gamma   90.00
#
_symmetry.space_group_name_H-M   'P 1'
#
loop_
_entity.id
_entity.type
_entity.pdbx_description
1 polymer ?
#
loop_
_entity_poly.entity_id
_entity_poly.type
_entity_poly.pdbx_seq_one_letter_code
_entity_poly.pdbx_strand_id
1 'polypeptide(L)'
;GMNIRDLTEAEQSRLNVNGGALVREVKRGGLASLSNLVAGDVIVQVNSTPVANSQAFAKAIAALPKNSVARIVIIRQGQRAIVGLRLQ
;
A
#
# COMPACT_ATOMS: atom_id res chain seq x y z
N GLY A 1 10.00 8.27 -2.49
CA GLY A 1 8.85 8.06 -2.94
C GLY A 1 8.35 6.85 -3.68
N MET A 2 7.08 6.79 -3.66
CA MET A 2 6.31 5.71 -4.24
C MET A 2 5.16 6.32 -5.01
N ASN A 3 4.92 5.82 -6.23
CA ASN A 3 3.80 6.28 -7.05
C ASN A 3 2.67 5.26 -6.93
N ILE A 4 1.51 5.70 -6.46
CA ILE A 4 0.35 4.84 -6.28
C ILE A 4 -0.85 5.40 -7.04
N ARG A 5 -1.79 4.53 -7.38
CA ARG A 5 -3.06 4.93 -8.00
C ARG A 5 -4.20 4.11 -7.44
N ASP A 6 -5.42 4.60 -7.68
CA ASP A 6 -6.62 3.86 -7.28
C ASP A 6 -6.78 2.62 -8.16
N LEU A 7 -7.46 1.60 -7.63
CA LEU A 7 -7.86 0.45 -8.42
C LEU A 7 -9.09 0.79 -9.26
N THR A 8 -9.14 0.24 -10.46
CA THR A 8 -10.36 0.29 -11.27
C THR A 8 -11.38 -0.69 -10.70
N GLU A 9 -12.66 -0.53 -11.09
CA GLU A 9 -13.69 -1.47 -10.69
C GLU A 9 -13.38 -2.89 -11.14
N ALA A 10 -12.84 -3.04 -12.35
CA ALA A 10 -12.48 -4.34 -12.87
C ALA A 10 -11.38 -4.99 -12.03
N GLU A 11 -10.39 -4.21 -11.60
CA GLU A 11 -9.33 -4.71 -10.74
C GLU A 11 -9.86 -5.13 -9.37
N GLN A 12 -10.76 -4.33 -8.80
CA GLN A 12 -11.38 -4.66 -7.52
C GLN A 12 -12.17 -5.96 -7.60
N SER A 13 -12.93 -6.16 -8.68
CA SER A 13 -13.69 -7.39 -8.89
C SER A 13 -12.76 -8.58 -9.04
N ARG A 14 -11.70 -8.43 -9.83
CA ARG A 14 -10.76 -9.53 -10.08
C ARG A 14 -10.06 -9.96 -8.81
N LEU A 15 -9.73 -9.00 -7.93
CA LEU A 15 -9.02 -9.26 -6.69
C LEU A 15 -9.97 -9.53 -5.52
N ASN A 16 -11.26 -9.37 -5.73
CA ASN A 16 -12.29 -9.53 -4.70
C ASN A 16 -12.06 -8.60 -3.51
N VAL A 17 -11.83 -7.31 -3.80
CA VAL A 17 -11.61 -6.27 -2.80
C VAL A 17 -12.56 -5.11 -3.05
N ASN A 18 -12.82 -4.32 -2.00
CA ASN A 18 -13.69 -3.16 -2.06
C ASN A 18 -12.88 -1.86 -1.99
N GLY A 19 -11.83 -1.78 -2.76
CA GLY A 19 -10.94 -0.62 -2.75
C GLY A 19 -9.51 -1.06 -2.82
N GLY A 20 -8.60 -0.19 -2.41
CA GLY A 20 -7.18 -0.47 -2.43
C GLY A 20 -6.41 0.56 -3.24
N ALA A 21 -5.09 0.49 -3.15
CA ALA A 21 -4.19 1.37 -3.89
C ALA A 21 -3.12 0.53 -4.55
N LEU A 22 -2.92 0.74 -5.86
CA LEU A 22 -1.92 0.00 -6.61
C LEU A 22 -0.59 0.73 -6.58
N VAL A 23 0.47 0.01 -6.24
CA VAL A 23 1.83 0.54 -6.32
C VAL A 23 2.26 0.49 -7.78
N ARG A 24 2.40 1.66 -8.41
CA ARG A 24 2.82 1.75 -9.82
C ARG A 24 4.33 1.71 -9.95
N GLU A 25 5.01 2.36 -9.03
CA GLU A 25 6.46 2.52 -9.11
C GLU A 25 7.01 2.74 -7.71
N VAL A 26 8.17 2.16 -7.44
CA VAL A 26 8.92 2.36 -6.20
C VAL A 26 10.25 2.96 -6.59
N LYS A 27 10.54 4.17 -6.11
CA LYS A 27 11.80 4.83 -6.41
C LYS A 27 12.95 4.13 -5.70
N ARG A 28 14.03 3.90 -6.43
CA ARG A 28 15.23 3.29 -5.87
C ARG A 28 15.76 4.18 -4.73
N GLY A 29 16.08 3.55 -3.61
CA GLY A 29 16.60 4.28 -2.45
C GLY A 29 15.53 4.96 -1.61
N GLY A 30 14.26 4.92 -2.00
CA GLY A 30 13.18 5.45 -1.20
C GLY A 30 12.78 4.52 -0.07
N LEU A 31 11.96 5.02 0.87
CA LEU A 31 11.50 4.23 2.01
C LEU A 31 10.77 2.97 1.58
N ALA A 32 9.94 3.08 0.54
CA ALA A 32 9.15 1.94 0.08
C ALA A 32 10.03 0.80 -0.43
N SER A 33 11.16 1.12 -1.08
CA SER A 33 12.07 0.07 -1.57
C SER A 33 12.76 -0.65 -0.42
N LEU A 34 12.93 0.01 0.73
CA LEU A 34 13.51 -0.61 1.91
C LEU A 34 12.53 -1.51 2.65
N SER A 35 11.26 -1.45 2.29
CA SER A 35 10.19 -2.18 2.97
C SER A 35 9.66 -3.36 2.17
N ASN A 36 10.36 -3.77 1.12
CA ASN A 36 9.98 -4.88 0.24
C ASN A 36 8.69 -4.67 -0.54
N LEU A 37 8.21 -3.42 -0.65
CA LEU A 37 7.14 -3.09 -1.57
C LEU A 37 7.69 -3.06 -2.99
N VAL A 38 6.94 -3.61 -3.94
CA VAL A 38 7.33 -3.62 -5.35
C VAL A 38 6.16 -3.16 -6.21
N ALA A 39 6.48 -2.72 -7.41
CA ALA A 39 5.45 -2.33 -8.38
C ALA A 39 4.51 -3.52 -8.63
N GLY A 40 3.22 -3.25 -8.68
CA GLY A 40 2.20 -4.27 -8.83
C GLY A 40 1.53 -4.70 -7.53
N ASP A 41 2.11 -4.37 -6.38
CA ASP A 41 1.47 -4.65 -5.10
C ASP A 41 0.19 -3.82 -4.95
N VAL A 42 -0.85 -4.41 -4.37
CA VAL A 42 -2.09 -3.71 -4.07
C VAL A 42 -2.19 -3.56 -2.56
N ILE A 43 -2.18 -2.31 -2.10
CA ILE A 43 -2.27 -2.01 -0.67
C ILE A 43 -3.74 -1.98 -0.28
N VAL A 44 -4.12 -2.79 0.70
CA VAL A 44 -5.52 -2.90 1.13
C VAL A 44 -5.74 -2.46 2.57
N GLN A 45 -4.68 -2.36 3.37
CA GLN A 45 -4.82 -1.98 4.79
C GLN A 45 -3.52 -1.41 5.32
N VAL A 46 -3.63 -0.40 6.18
CA VAL A 46 -2.50 0.17 6.93
C VAL A 46 -2.81 -0.01 8.41
N ASN A 47 -2.01 -0.79 9.10
CA ASN A 47 -2.29 -1.21 10.49
C ASN A 47 -3.69 -1.83 10.52
N SER A 48 -4.65 -1.24 11.24
CA SER A 48 -6.02 -1.74 11.28
C SER A 48 -6.98 -0.91 10.42
N THR A 49 -6.47 0.03 9.61
CA THR A 49 -7.29 0.95 8.82
C THR A 49 -7.39 0.46 7.38
N PRO A 50 -8.59 0.14 6.88
CA PRO A 50 -8.74 -0.24 5.46
C PRO A 50 -8.37 0.91 4.53
N VAL A 51 -7.80 0.58 3.39
CA VAL A 51 -7.41 1.55 2.37
C VAL A 51 -8.41 1.47 1.22
N ALA A 52 -9.27 2.48 1.11
CA ALA A 52 -10.28 2.52 0.05
C ALA A 52 -9.69 2.97 -1.29
N ASN A 53 -8.68 3.84 -1.25
CA ASN A 53 -8.07 4.41 -2.46
C ASN A 53 -6.70 4.99 -2.09
N SER A 54 -6.03 5.57 -3.08
CA SER A 54 -4.69 6.13 -2.87
C SER A 54 -4.69 7.29 -1.88
N GLN A 55 -5.74 8.11 -1.90
CA GLN A 55 -5.86 9.23 -0.96
C GLN A 55 -6.01 8.74 0.48
N ALA A 56 -6.80 7.70 0.68
CA ALA A 56 -6.97 7.09 2.01
C ALA A 56 -5.65 6.52 2.52
N PHE A 57 -4.85 5.91 1.64
CA PHE A 57 -3.53 5.43 2.01
C PHE A 57 -2.63 6.59 2.47
N ALA A 58 -2.59 7.68 1.69
CA ALA A 58 -1.78 8.84 2.04
C ALA A 58 -2.18 9.42 3.40
N LYS A 59 -3.50 9.52 3.66
CA LYS A 59 -4.01 10.02 4.94
C LYS A 59 -3.63 9.10 6.09
N ALA A 60 -3.74 7.79 5.90
CA ALA A 60 -3.42 6.83 6.95
C ALA A 60 -1.93 6.91 7.34
N ILE A 61 -1.06 7.02 6.34
CA ILE A 61 0.38 7.15 6.59
C ILE A 61 0.69 8.47 7.28
N ALA A 62 0.07 9.57 6.83
CA ALA A 62 0.33 10.90 7.39
C ALA A 62 -0.10 11.01 8.86
N ALA A 63 -1.08 10.20 9.28
CA ALA A 63 -1.57 10.21 10.67
C ALA A 63 -0.67 9.44 11.62
N LEU A 64 0.31 8.68 11.13
CA LEU A 64 1.17 7.85 11.97
C LEU A 64 2.37 8.64 12.48
N PRO A 65 2.88 8.30 13.68
CA PRO A 65 4.06 8.97 14.22
C PRO A 65 5.29 8.75 13.34
N LYS A 66 6.19 9.73 13.32
CA LYS A 66 7.49 9.56 12.70
C LYS A 66 8.28 8.48 13.46
N ASN A 67 9.16 7.81 12.76
CA ASN A 67 10.02 6.75 13.32
C ASN A 67 9.23 5.53 13.79
N SER A 68 8.00 5.38 13.32
CA SER A 68 7.20 4.18 13.58
C SER A 68 7.27 3.24 12.39
N VAL A 69 6.80 2.01 12.59
CA VAL A 69 6.68 1.02 11.52
C VAL A 69 5.20 0.76 11.28
N ALA A 70 4.75 1.00 10.07
CA ALA A 70 3.38 0.71 9.66
C ALA A 70 3.32 -0.71 9.13
N ARG A 71 2.29 -1.46 9.53
CA ARG A 71 2.05 -2.80 8.99
C ARG A 71 1.11 -2.66 7.80
N ILE A 72 1.62 -2.99 6.63
CA ILE A 72 0.88 -2.82 5.38
C ILE A 72 0.43 -4.19 4.90
N VAL A 73 -0.88 -4.36 4.74
CA VAL A 73 -1.42 -5.59 4.13
C VAL A 73 -1.54 -5.34 2.63
N ILE A 74 -0.93 -6.21 1.86
CA ILE A 74 -0.90 -6.10 0.40
C ILE A 74 -1.41 -7.38 -0.24
N ILE A 75 -1.78 -7.28 -1.51
CA ILE A 75 -2.04 -8.44 -2.35
C ILE A 75 -0.96 -8.45 -3.43
N ARG A 76 -0.23 -9.55 -3.49
CA ARG A 76 0.85 -9.76 -4.47
C ARG A 76 0.60 -11.07 -5.17
N GLN A 77 0.43 -11.02 -6.49
CA GLN A 77 0.15 -12.22 -7.29
C GLN A 77 -1.05 -13.01 -6.74
N GLY A 78 -2.10 -12.28 -6.36
CA GLY A 78 -3.32 -12.88 -5.87
C GLY A 78 -3.30 -13.36 -4.43
N GLN A 79 -2.20 -13.18 -3.72
CA GLN A 79 -2.07 -13.63 -2.34
C GLN A 79 -1.83 -12.47 -1.40
N ARG A 80 -2.43 -12.55 -0.21
CA ARG A 80 -2.21 -11.54 0.83
C ARG A 80 -0.87 -11.74 1.49
N ALA A 81 -0.21 -10.63 1.78
CA ALA A 81 1.05 -10.62 2.51
C ALA A 81 1.09 -9.37 3.38
N ILE A 82 1.97 -9.37 4.38
CA ILE A 82 2.16 -8.22 5.26
C ILE A 82 3.60 -7.77 5.13
N VAL A 83 3.77 -6.46 4.89
CA VAL A 83 5.10 -5.87 4.85
C VAL A 83 5.17 -4.74 5.87
N GLY A 84 6.35 -4.52 6.45
CA GLY A 84 6.59 -3.40 7.34
C GLY A 84 7.11 -2.22 6.56
N LEU A 85 6.54 -1.05 6.79
CA LEU A 85 7.00 0.21 6.18
C LEU A 85 7.49 1.11 7.29
N ARG A 86 8.79 1.39 7.30
CA ARG A 86 9.36 2.28 8.30
C ARG A 86 9.12 3.73 7.86
N LEU A 87 8.57 4.52 8.77
CA LEU A 87 8.32 5.94 8.55
C LEU A 87 9.45 6.77 9.14
N GLN A 88 9.79 7.86 8.44
CA GLN A 88 10.84 8.79 8.91
C GLN A 88 10.29 10.17 9.07
#